data_8b08423f90c71808fb6be01e715529bd
#
_entry.id   8b08423f90c71808fb6be01e715529bd
#
_cell.length_a   1.000
_cell.length_b   1.000
_cell.length_c   1.000
_cell.angle_alpha   90.00
_cell.angle_beta   90.00
_cell.angle_gamma   90.00
#
_symmetry.space_group_name_H-M   'P 1'
#
loop_
_entity.id
_entity.type
_entity.pdbx_description
1 polymer ?
#
loop_
_entity_poly.entity_id
_entity_poly.type
_entity_poly.pdbx_seq_one_letter_code
_entity_poly.pdbx_strand_id
1 'polypeptide(L)'
;EIFSAGHEIACHTHRHVPLDQQTPEEFRDDLRRNMDGLYKAGVEKLNGFRAPIFSLTKKTQWAYDILIEQGFTYSSSVLPAVNPLYGWPEFGAAFRRMHDRIWELPITLFPWRFFSVPCAGGLYFRTLPLWMTTRAFRHHWDQSQPVLSYFHPYDIDTEQEYFMHPGLKDNRFYNWVMYQNRGTMLDK
;
A
#
# COMPACT_ATOMS: atom_id res chain seq x y z
N GLU A 1 -10.02 -19.84 2.65
CA GLU A 1 -11.32 -19.10 2.63
C GLU A 1 -11.26 -17.87 1.73
N ILE A 2 -10.34 -16.88 1.93
CA ILE A 2 -10.28 -15.64 1.12
C ILE A 2 -10.05 -15.97 -0.35
N PHE A 3 -9.07 -16.81 -0.66
CA PHE A 3 -8.78 -17.25 -2.03
C PHE A 3 -9.95 -18.02 -2.63
N SER A 4 -10.57 -18.94 -1.86
CA SER A 4 -11.74 -19.70 -2.30
C SER A 4 -12.99 -18.84 -2.53
N ALA A 5 -13.05 -17.65 -1.94
CA ALA A 5 -14.09 -16.65 -2.17
C ALA A 5 -13.87 -15.82 -3.46
N GLY A 6 -12.80 -16.10 -4.20
CA GLY A 6 -12.49 -15.44 -5.46
C GLY A 6 -11.68 -14.16 -5.36
N HIS A 7 -11.12 -13.87 -4.16
CA HIS A 7 -10.23 -12.72 -3.99
C HIS A 7 -8.82 -13.04 -4.44
N GLU A 8 -8.15 -12.08 -5.06
CA GLU A 8 -6.74 -12.18 -5.38
C GLU A 8 -5.90 -12.12 -4.11
N ILE A 9 -4.92 -13.00 -4.02
CA ILE A 9 -3.88 -12.96 -2.97
C ILE A 9 -2.62 -12.39 -3.59
N ALA A 10 -2.09 -11.36 -2.96
CA ALA A 10 -0.85 -10.70 -3.36
C ALA A 10 0.22 -10.82 -2.28
N CYS A 11 1.48 -10.66 -2.69
CA CYS A 11 2.61 -10.76 -1.78
C CYS A 11 2.87 -9.45 -1.05
N HIS A 12 3.18 -9.54 0.27
CA HIS A 12 3.46 -8.37 1.11
C HIS A 12 4.68 -8.57 2.00
N THR A 13 5.65 -9.36 1.53
CA THR A 13 6.84 -9.81 2.26
C THR A 13 6.54 -10.75 3.43
N HIS A 14 7.57 -11.39 3.97
CA HIS A 14 7.42 -12.32 5.10
C HIS A 14 7.60 -11.60 6.45
N ARG A 15 8.62 -10.75 6.55
CA ARG A 15 8.99 -10.06 7.81
C ARG A 15 8.42 -8.65 7.95
N HIS A 16 7.76 -8.14 6.90
CA HIS A 16 7.25 -6.76 6.85
C HIS A 16 8.34 -5.68 7.09
N VAL A 17 9.58 -5.92 6.63
CA VAL A 17 10.68 -4.97 6.72
C VAL A 17 10.63 -3.99 5.54
N PRO A 18 10.73 -2.66 5.77
CA PRO A 18 10.82 -1.68 4.70
C PRO A 18 12.00 -1.93 3.76
N LEU A 19 11.84 -1.59 2.47
CA LEU A 19 12.82 -1.89 1.43
C LEU A 19 14.18 -1.20 1.65
N ASP A 20 14.21 -0.03 2.24
CA ASP A 20 15.44 0.72 2.54
C ASP A 20 16.20 0.21 3.76
N GLN A 21 15.63 -0.73 4.50
CA GLN A 21 16.23 -1.35 5.68
C GLN A 21 16.75 -2.77 5.39
N GLN A 22 16.85 -3.14 4.14
CA GLN A 22 17.35 -4.45 3.72
C GLN A 22 18.12 -4.33 2.40
N THR A 23 19.03 -5.28 2.19
CA THR A 23 19.73 -5.43 0.91
C THR A 23 18.81 -6.08 -0.15
N PRO A 24 19.15 -5.97 -1.45
CA PRO A 24 18.44 -6.69 -2.50
C PRO A 24 18.38 -8.21 -2.28
N GLU A 25 19.44 -8.81 -1.74
CA GLU A 25 19.51 -10.25 -1.44
C GLU A 25 18.57 -10.62 -0.29
N GLU A 26 18.57 -9.85 0.79
CA GLU A 26 17.66 -10.05 1.92
C GLU A 26 16.19 -9.89 1.51
N PHE A 27 15.89 -8.92 0.64
CA PHE A 27 14.55 -8.75 0.08
C PHE A 27 14.14 -9.95 -0.78
N ARG A 28 15.03 -10.45 -1.65
CA ARG A 28 14.77 -11.62 -2.47
C ARG A 28 14.45 -12.85 -1.64
N ASP A 29 15.19 -13.09 -0.57
CA ASP A 29 14.97 -14.21 0.34
C ASP A 29 13.68 -14.07 1.14
N ASP A 30 13.39 -12.87 1.62
CA ASP A 30 12.16 -12.56 2.35
C ASP A 30 10.92 -12.73 1.47
N LEU A 31 11.00 -12.26 0.24
CA LEU A 31 9.96 -12.39 -0.76
C LEU A 31 9.67 -13.87 -1.08
N ARG A 32 10.72 -14.68 -1.34
CA ARG A 32 10.59 -16.13 -1.59
C ARG A 32 9.93 -16.85 -0.43
N ARG A 33 10.31 -16.54 0.81
CA ARG A 33 9.69 -17.14 2.00
C ARG A 33 8.20 -16.83 2.08
N ASN A 34 7.80 -15.61 1.76
CA ASN A 34 6.39 -15.25 1.71
C ASN A 34 5.65 -16.01 0.62
N MET A 35 6.21 -16.06 -0.60
CA MET A 35 5.64 -16.80 -1.73
C MET A 35 5.47 -18.29 -1.40
N ASP A 36 6.49 -18.93 -0.84
CA ASP A 36 6.46 -20.34 -0.43
C ASP A 36 5.35 -20.60 0.61
N GLY A 37 5.18 -19.68 1.56
CA GLY A 37 4.11 -19.77 2.55
C GLY A 37 2.73 -19.69 1.92
N LEU A 38 2.53 -18.76 0.98
CA LEU A 38 1.27 -18.58 0.27
C LEU A 38 0.95 -19.77 -0.65
N TYR A 39 1.93 -20.32 -1.38
CA TYR A 39 1.75 -21.52 -2.20
C TYR A 39 1.41 -22.75 -1.33
N LYS A 40 2.06 -22.93 -0.19
CA LYS A 40 1.72 -23.99 0.77
C LYS A 40 0.32 -23.84 1.36
N ALA A 41 -0.18 -22.60 1.45
CA ALA A 41 -1.55 -22.33 1.89
C ALA A 41 -2.60 -22.51 0.77
N GLY A 42 -2.20 -22.96 -0.43
CA GLY A 42 -3.10 -23.25 -1.54
C GLY A 42 -3.34 -22.10 -2.52
N VAL A 43 -2.55 -21.04 -2.45
CA VAL A 43 -2.57 -19.99 -3.48
C VAL A 43 -1.88 -20.52 -4.73
N GLU A 44 -2.55 -20.46 -5.87
CA GLU A 44 -2.02 -21.02 -7.11
C GLU A 44 -1.15 -20.04 -7.91
N LYS A 45 -1.45 -18.74 -7.76
CA LYS A 45 -0.77 -17.70 -8.53
C LYS A 45 -0.63 -16.41 -7.73
N LEU A 46 0.54 -15.81 -7.80
CA LEU A 46 0.86 -14.52 -7.21
C LEU A 46 1.22 -13.53 -8.33
N ASN A 47 0.34 -12.58 -8.60
CA ASN A 47 0.56 -11.56 -9.64
C ASN A 47 1.02 -10.23 -9.04
N GLY A 48 0.54 -9.89 -7.85
CA GLY A 48 0.68 -8.58 -7.23
C GLY A 48 1.63 -8.56 -6.06
N PHE A 49 2.24 -7.40 -5.87
CA PHE A 49 3.11 -7.09 -4.73
C PHE A 49 2.75 -5.75 -4.11
N ARG A 50 2.91 -5.63 -2.79
CA ARG A 50 2.92 -4.37 -2.08
C ARG A 50 4.08 -4.30 -1.09
N ALA A 51 4.88 -3.24 -1.17
CA ALA A 51 5.95 -3.03 -0.20
C ALA A 51 5.40 -2.61 1.17
N PRO A 52 6.00 -3.08 2.27
CA PRO A 52 5.69 -2.61 3.60
C PRO A 52 5.77 -1.08 3.69
N ILE A 53 4.75 -0.47 4.30
CA ILE A 53 4.67 0.98 4.59
C ILE A 53 4.87 1.87 3.33
N PHE A 54 4.57 1.35 2.13
CA PHE A 54 4.85 2.03 0.85
C PHE A 54 6.32 2.44 0.69
N SER A 55 7.24 1.61 1.15
CA SER A 55 8.69 1.87 1.15
C SER A 55 9.36 1.76 -0.22
N LEU A 56 8.60 1.56 -1.30
CA LEU A 56 9.10 1.64 -2.66
C LEU A 56 9.20 3.11 -3.09
N THR A 57 10.43 3.60 -3.12
CA THR A 57 10.78 4.99 -3.42
C THR A 57 11.82 5.03 -4.53
N LYS A 58 12.23 6.23 -4.94
CA LYS A 58 13.31 6.39 -5.91
C LYS A 58 14.62 5.70 -5.49
N LYS A 59 14.88 5.59 -4.20
CA LYS A 59 16.10 4.93 -3.67
C LYS A 59 16.02 3.40 -3.68
N THR A 60 14.82 2.85 -3.63
CA THR A 60 14.57 1.41 -3.55
C THR A 60 13.96 0.83 -4.83
N GLN A 61 14.02 1.57 -5.94
CA GLN A 61 13.48 1.13 -7.23
C GLN A 61 14.15 -0.15 -7.79
N TRP A 62 15.32 -0.52 -7.27
CA TRP A 62 15.97 -1.80 -7.54
C TRP A 62 15.05 -3.01 -7.24
N ALA A 63 14.06 -2.83 -6.38
CA ALA A 63 13.08 -3.87 -6.05
C ALA A 63 12.26 -4.32 -7.28
N TYR A 64 12.05 -3.45 -8.27
CA TYR A 64 11.34 -3.84 -9.50
C TYR A 64 12.06 -4.97 -10.25
N ASP A 65 13.40 -4.95 -10.31
CA ASP A 65 14.17 -6.00 -10.98
C ASP A 65 13.93 -7.36 -10.32
N ILE A 66 13.92 -7.38 -8.98
CA ILE A 66 13.64 -8.59 -8.20
C ILE A 66 12.19 -9.05 -8.37
N LEU A 67 11.23 -8.12 -8.37
CA LEU A 67 9.83 -8.46 -8.60
C LEU A 67 9.61 -9.06 -9.98
N ILE A 68 10.26 -8.51 -11.01
CA ILE A 68 10.22 -9.02 -12.39
C ILE A 68 10.87 -10.42 -12.46
N GLU A 69 12.01 -10.60 -11.81
CA GLU A 69 12.72 -11.91 -11.70
C GLU A 69 11.80 -12.98 -11.07
N GLN A 70 11.02 -12.61 -10.05
CA GLN A 70 10.09 -13.52 -9.36
C GLN A 70 8.74 -13.68 -10.07
N GLY A 71 8.53 -13.01 -11.22
CA GLY A 71 7.35 -13.18 -12.06
C GLY A 71 6.15 -12.32 -11.70
N PHE A 72 6.30 -11.31 -10.86
CA PHE A 72 5.22 -10.37 -10.56
C PHE A 72 4.88 -9.52 -11.77
N THR A 73 3.58 -9.29 -11.98
CA THR A 73 3.06 -8.52 -13.11
C THR A 73 2.71 -7.08 -12.72
N TYR A 74 2.41 -6.85 -11.45
CA TYR A 74 2.16 -5.51 -10.92
C TYR A 74 2.63 -5.34 -9.48
N SER A 75 2.85 -4.09 -9.12
CA SER A 75 3.09 -3.61 -7.77
C SER A 75 2.14 -2.45 -7.46
N SER A 76 1.77 -2.30 -6.20
CA SER A 76 1.06 -1.12 -5.69
C SER A 76 1.77 -0.67 -4.41
N SER A 77 2.94 -0.12 -4.57
CA SER A 77 3.91 0.14 -3.50
C SER A 77 4.35 1.60 -3.38
N VAL A 78 3.96 2.44 -4.34
CA VAL A 78 4.34 3.85 -4.36
C VAL A 78 3.24 4.72 -3.76
N LEU A 79 3.62 5.58 -2.81
CA LEU A 79 2.83 6.72 -2.36
C LEU A 79 3.35 7.98 -3.07
N PRO A 80 2.63 8.52 -4.08
CA PRO A 80 3.13 9.62 -4.89
C PRO A 80 2.85 10.99 -4.23
N ALA A 81 3.18 11.11 -2.94
CA ALA A 81 3.01 12.31 -2.14
C ALA A 81 4.22 12.53 -1.22
N VAL A 82 4.36 13.76 -0.74
CA VAL A 82 5.29 14.05 0.36
C VAL A 82 4.75 13.42 1.63
N ASN A 83 5.54 12.56 2.26
CA ASN A 83 5.16 11.87 3.48
C ASN A 83 6.38 11.72 4.40
N PRO A 84 6.22 11.87 5.74
CA PRO A 84 7.36 11.79 6.69
C PRO A 84 8.06 10.44 6.74
N LEU A 85 7.38 9.35 6.38
CA LEU A 85 7.96 8.01 6.40
C LEU A 85 8.51 7.67 5.01
N TYR A 86 7.63 7.47 4.05
CA TYR A 86 7.96 7.10 2.67
C TYR A 86 7.07 7.85 1.70
N GLY A 87 7.66 8.25 0.58
CA GLY A 87 6.94 8.92 -0.48
C GLY A 87 7.83 9.11 -1.70
N TRP A 88 7.18 9.19 -2.86
CA TRP A 88 7.85 9.45 -4.13
C TRP A 88 7.00 10.42 -4.95
N PRO A 89 6.99 11.74 -4.60
CA PRO A 89 6.13 12.73 -5.27
C PRO A 89 6.35 12.83 -6.79
N GLU A 90 7.60 12.69 -7.25
CA GLU A 90 7.95 12.77 -8.66
C GLU A 90 7.45 11.56 -9.47
N PHE A 91 7.02 10.50 -8.79
CA PHE A 91 6.41 9.36 -9.47
C PHE A 91 5.11 9.78 -10.19
N GLY A 92 4.32 10.64 -9.56
CA GLY A 92 3.03 11.06 -10.08
C GLY A 92 1.90 10.06 -9.80
N ALA A 93 0.67 10.49 -10.09
CA ALA A 93 -0.53 9.72 -9.72
C ALA A 93 -0.92 8.65 -10.75
N ALA A 94 -0.37 8.70 -11.98
CA ALA A 94 -0.71 7.78 -13.04
C ALA A 94 -0.02 6.42 -12.87
N PHE A 95 -0.75 5.34 -13.10
CA PHE A 95 -0.12 4.03 -13.23
C PHE A 95 0.78 3.98 -14.47
N ARG A 96 1.88 3.25 -14.39
CA ARG A 96 2.82 3.12 -15.50
C ARG A 96 3.61 1.82 -15.44
N ARG A 97 4.15 1.43 -16.57
CA ARG A 97 5.06 0.29 -16.66
C ARG A 97 6.47 0.69 -16.24
N MET A 98 7.02 -0.11 -15.34
CA MET A 98 8.42 0.00 -14.93
C MET A 98 9.22 -1.06 -15.68
N HIS A 99 10.38 -0.65 -16.22
CA HIS A 99 11.25 -1.51 -17.06
C HIS A 99 10.50 -2.25 -18.18
N ASP A 100 9.39 -1.66 -18.69
CA ASP A 100 8.49 -2.24 -19.69
C ASP A 100 7.92 -3.64 -19.36
N ARG A 101 7.96 -4.06 -18.10
CA ARG A 101 7.63 -5.41 -17.66
C ARG A 101 6.63 -5.49 -16.53
N ILE A 102 6.71 -4.64 -15.53
CA ILE A 102 5.85 -4.65 -14.35
C ILE A 102 5.06 -3.33 -14.24
N TRP A 103 3.77 -3.42 -13.93
CA TRP A 103 2.96 -2.23 -13.67
C TRP A 103 3.15 -1.73 -12.24
N GLU A 104 3.37 -0.45 -12.05
CA GLU A 104 3.21 0.20 -10.75
C GLU A 104 1.89 0.98 -10.72
N LEU A 105 1.09 0.67 -9.71
CA LEU A 105 -0.24 1.21 -9.46
C LEU A 105 -0.17 2.05 -8.17
N PRO A 106 0.14 3.35 -8.26
CA PRO A 106 0.27 4.19 -7.07
C PRO A 106 -1.07 4.38 -6.36
N ILE A 107 -1.01 4.67 -5.06
CA ILE A 107 -2.21 4.92 -4.25
C ILE A 107 -2.91 6.19 -4.74
N THR A 108 -4.25 6.12 -4.81
CA THR A 108 -5.07 7.25 -5.24
C THR A 108 -4.95 8.43 -4.28
N LEU A 109 -4.67 9.59 -4.86
CA LEU A 109 -4.57 10.86 -4.14
C LEU A 109 -5.71 11.79 -4.52
N PHE A 110 -6.10 12.64 -3.57
CA PHE A 110 -6.95 13.79 -3.87
C PHE A 110 -6.09 14.89 -4.53
N PRO A 111 -6.38 15.29 -5.77
CA PRO A 111 -5.64 16.34 -6.44
C PRO A 111 -6.03 17.71 -5.85
N TRP A 112 -5.07 18.39 -5.26
CA TRP A 112 -5.21 19.78 -4.85
C TRP A 112 -4.36 20.68 -5.73
N ARG A 113 -4.68 21.97 -5.75
CA ARG A 113 -4.07 22.90 -6.72
C ARG A 113 -2.54 22.93 -6.68
N PHE A 114 -1.92 22.74 -5.53
CA PHE A 114 -0.47 22.84 -5.32
C PHE A 114 0.17 21.60 -4.71
N PHE A 115 -0.63 20.65 -4.24
CA PHE A 115 -0.15 19.41 -3.62
C PHE A 115 -1.21 18.31 -3.72
N SER A 116 -0.79 17.09 -3.53
CA SER A 116 -1.71 15.95 -3.52
C SER A 116 -1.86 15.40 -2.10
N VAL A 117 -3.08 15.08 -1.72
CA VAL A 117 -3.40 14.58 -0.39
C VAL A 117 -3.72 13.10 -0.46
N PRO A 118 -3.04 12.23 0.30
CA PRO A 118 -3.49 10.85 0.46
C PRO A 118 -4.92 10.83 1.01
N CYS A 119 -5.83 10.14 0.33
CA CYS A 119 -7.24 10.11 0.74
C CYS A 119 -7.88 8.73 0.62
N ALA A 120 -7.18 7.79 0.04
CA ALA A 120 -7.75 6.54 -0.44
C ALA A 120 -7.47 5.35 0.47
N GLY A 121 -7.13 5.53 1.72
CA GLY A 121 -6.95 4.38 2.59
C GLY A 121 -6.53 4.68 4.02
N GLY A 122 -6.67 3.68 4.85
CA GLY A 122 -6.28 3.71 6.24
C GLY A 122 -6.79 4.93 7.00
N LEU A 123 -5.91 5.58 7.72
CA LEU A 123 -6.21 6.77 8.51
C LEU A 123 -6.83 7.91 7.68
N TYR A 124 -6.34 8.16 6.49
CA TYR A 124 -6.82 9.26 5.65
C TYR A 124 -8.28 9.07 5.25
N PHE A 125 -8.65 7.86 4.84
CA PHE A 125 -10.04 7.54 4.50
C PHE A 125 -10.98 7.74 5.71
N ARG A 126 -10.55 7.34 6.90
CA ARG A 126 -11.35 7.48 8.13
C ARG A 126 -11.52 8.93 8.59
N THR A 127 -10.49 9.76 8.41
CA THR A 127 -10.45 11.13 8.99
C THR A 127 -10.86 12.21 8.01
N LEU A 128 -10.64 12.03 6.71
CA LEU A 128 -11.01 13.03 5.72
C LEU A 128 -12.51 12.96 5.39
N PRO A 129 -13.12 14.09 5.00
CA PRO A 129 -14.51 14.11 4.55
C PRO A 129 -14.72 13.23 3.32
N LEU A 130 -15.82 12.48 3.28
CA LEU A 130 -16.15 11.56 2.18
C LEU A 130 -16.15 12.24 0.80
N TRP A 131 -16.56 13.50 0.71
CA TRP A 131 -16.54 14.21 -0.57
C TRP A 131 -15.15 14.33 -1.20
N MET A 132 -14.09 14.39 -0.38
CA MET A 132 -12.70 14.41 -0.91
C MET A 132 -12.35 13.08 -1.56
N THR A 133 -12.63 11.98 -0.89
CA THR A 133 -12.39 10.64 -1.44
C THR A 133 -13.23 10.40 -2.71
N THR A 134 -14.51 10.74 -2.67
CA THR A 134 -15.42 10.60 -3.82
C THR A 134 -14.92 11.43 -5.02
N ARG A 135 -14.48 12.66 -4.78
CA ARG A 135 -13.95 13.53 -5.84
C ARG A 135 -12.64 12.99 -6.41
N ALA A 136 -11.74 12.46 -5.54
CA ALA A 136 -10.51 11.83 -5.99
C ALA A 136 -10.79 10.61 -6.86
N PHE A 137 -11.69 9.75 -6.44
CA PHE A 137 -12.06 8.55 -7.19
C PHE A 137 -12.67 8.88 -8.55
N ARG A 138 -13.59 9.85 -8.60
CA ARG A 138 -14.15 10.34 -9.87
C ARG A 138 -13.07 10.93 -10.78
N HIS A 139 -12.17 11.74 -10.24
CA HIS A 139 -11.08 12.31 -11.03
C HIS A 139 -10.19 11.25 -11.70
N HIS A 140 -9.82 10.19 -10.95
CA HIS A 140 -9.05 9.07 -11.52
C HIS A 140 -9.87 8.29 -12.55
N TRP A 141 -11.13 8.00 -12.24
CA TRP A 141 -12.03 7.31 -13.14
C TRP A 141 -12.21 8.04 -14.47
N ASP A 142 -12.43 9.36 -14.43
CA ASP A 142 -12.60 10.20 -15.62
C ASP A 142 -11.34 10.24 -16.49
N GLN A 143 -10.18 9.98 -15.91
CA GLN A 143 -8.91 9.86 -16.62
C GLN A 143 -8.56 8.41 -17.03
N SER A 144 -9.50 7.48 -16.92
CA SER A 144 -9.26 6.05 -17.16
C SER A 144 -8.10 5.48 -16.34
N GLN A 145 -7.89 6.00 -15.13
CA GLN A 145 -6.89 5.51 -14.20
C GLN A 145 -7.55 4.58 -13.18
N PRO A 146 -6.87 3.52 -12.74
CA PRO A 146 -7.39 2.68 -11.67
C PRO A 146 -7.51 3.47 -10.37
N VAL A 147 -8.56 3.15 -9.62
CA VAL A 147 -8.77 3.69 -8.27
C VAL A 147 -8.27 2.66 -7.28
N LEU A 148 -7.26 3.03 -6.51
CA LEU A 148 -6.67 2.17 -5.49
C LEU A 148 -6.85 2.75 -4.10
N SER A 149 -7.40 1.93 -3.23
CA SER A 149 -7.44 2.17 -1.79
C SER A 149 -6.80 1.01 -1.03
N TYR A 150 -6.48 1.24 0.23
CA TYR A 150 -5.93 0.22 1.10
C TYR A 150 -6.52 0.34 2.50
N PHE A 151 -6.76 -0.80 3.10
CA PHE A 151 -7.31 -0.90 4.44
C PHE A 151 -6.64 -2.07 5.17
N HIS A 152 -6.53 -1.94 6.48
CA HIS A 152 -6.11 -3.03 7.36
C HIS A 152 -7.29 -3.45 8.22
N PRO A 153 -7.32 -4.68 8.73
CA PRO A 153 -8.36 -5.09 9.67
C PRO A 153 -8.54 -4.12 10.84
N TYR A 154 -7.46 -3.59 11.37
CA TYR A 154 -7.51 -2.62 12.48
C TYR A 154 -8.11 -1.25 12.09
N ASP A 155 -8.29 -0.94 10.81
CA ASP A 155 -8.98 0.28 10.39
C ASP A 155 -10.49 0.21 10.64
N ILE A 156 -11.03 -1.00 10.80
CA ILE A 156 -12.46 -1.28 10.99
C ILE A 156 -12.72 -1.79 12.40
N ASP A 157 -11.78 -2.54 12.97
CA ASP A 157 -11.93 -3.18 14.26
C ASP A 157 -11.92 -2.16 15.41
N THR A 158 -13.09 -1.99 16.03
CA THR A 158 -13.29 -1.08 17.17
C THR A 158 -12.93 -1.72 18.50
N GLU A 159 -12.81 -3.06 18.53
CA GLU A 159 -12.54 -3.83 19.75
C GLU A 159 -11.05 -4.11 19.94
N GLN A 160 -10.22 -3.76 18.97
CA GLN A 160 -8.78 -3.95 19.05
C GLN A 160 -8.20 -3.27 20.29
N GLU A 161 -7.41 -4.02 21.05
CA GLU A 161 -6.68 -3.51 22.21
C GLU A 161 -5.79 -2.31 21.83
N TYR A 162 -5.70 -1.36 22.77
CA TYR A 162 -4.84 -0.19 22.57
C TYR A 162 -3.38 -0.57 22.79
N PHE A 163 -2.55 -0.38 21.77
CA PHE A 163 -1.11 -0.57 21.83
C PHE A 163 -0.38 0.55 21.09
N MET A 164 0.92 0.69 21.33
CA MET A 164 1.77 1.60 20.57
C MET A 164 2.12 0.97 19.22
N HIS A 165 1.67 1.58 18.12
CA HIS A 165 1.99 1.08 16.79
C HIS A 165 3.50 1.11 16.54
N PRO A 166 4.10 0.01 16.05
CA PRO A 166 5.49 -0.02 15.65
C PRO A 166 5.79 1.06 14.60
N GLY A 167 6.94 1.69 14.70
CA GLY A 167 7.35 2.74 13.77
C GLY A 167 6.89 4.16 14.12
N LEU A 168 5.99 4.35 15.09
CA LEU A 168 5.62 5.68 15.57
C LEU A 168 6.61 6.29 16.58
N LYS A 169 7.70 5.57 16.92
CA LYS A 169 8.75 6.02 17.83
C LYS A 169 8.19 6.61 19.13
N ASP A 170 7.26 5.90 19.75
CA ASP A 170 6.55 6.28 20.99
C ASP A 170 5.80 7.61 20.94
N ASN A 171 5.48 8.10 19.74
CA ASN A 171 4.68 9.31 19.59
C ASN A 171 3.21 9.06 19.94
N ARG A 172 2.84 9.42 21.16
CA ARG A 172 1.48 9.21 21.71
C ARG A 172 0.37 9.94 20.92
N PHE A 173 0.66 11.11 20.36
CA PHE A 173 -0.30 11.85 19.57
C PHE A 173 -0.62 11.13 18.25
N TYR A 174 0.41 10.75 17.48
CA TYR A 174 0.18 9.97 16.25
C TYR A 174 -0.46 8.61 16.55
N ASN A 175 -0.07 7.97 17.65
CA ASN A 175 -0.72 6.72 18.05
C ASN A 175 -2.21 6.93 18.36
N TRP A 176 -2.59 7.97 19.07
CA TRP A 176 -3.98 8.33 19.33
C TRP A 176 -4.74 8.55 18.02
N VAL A 177 -4.16 9.29 17.06
CA VAL A 177 -4.74 9.52 15.72
C VAL A 177 -5.05 8.22 14.99
N MET A 178 -4.19 7.19 15.14
CA MET A 178 -4.39 5.86 14.53
C MET A 178 -5.66 5.12 15.03
N TYR A 179 -6.23 5.53 16.15
CA TYR A 179 -7.46 4.94 16.70
C TYR A 179 -8.73 5.73 16.37
N GLN A 180 -8.61 6.91 15.73
CA GLN A 180 -9.79 7.74 15.48
C GLN A 180 -10.65 7.20 14.33
N ASN A 181 -11.98 7.37 14.50
CA ASN A 181 -13.00 7.11 13.47
C ASN A 181 -13.05 5.68 12.90
N ARG A 182 -12.61 4.67 13.65
CA ARG A 182 -12.72 3.27 13.22
C ARG A 182 -14.17 2.81 13.10
N GLY A 183 -15.02 3.18 14.05
CA GLY A 183 -16.43 2.78 14.08
C GLY A 183 -17.29 3.36 12.95
N THR A 184 -16.83 4.41 12.28
CA THR A 184 -17.59 5.04 11.19
C THR A 184 -17.04 4.71 9.79
N MET A 185 -16.06 3.83 9.73
CA MET A 185 -15.38 3.55 8.48
C MET A 185 -16.25 2.85 7.44
N LEU A 186 -17.09 1.92 7.89
CA LEU A 186 -17.99 1.18 7.00
C LEU A 186 -19.19 2.01 6.51
N ASP A 187 -19.46 3.16 7.15
CA ASP A 187 -20.54 4.08 6.78
C ASP A 187 -20.13 5.04 5.63
N LYS A 188 -18.86 5.01 5.23
CA LYS A 188 -18.30 5.84 4.16
C LYS A 188 -18.18 5.09 2.86
#